data_7138df03425ffa8dadc60c3668ce86ba
#
_entry.id   7138df03425ffa8dadc60c3668ce86ba
#
_cell.length_a   1.000
_cell.length_b   1.000
_cell.length_c   1.000
_cell.angle_alpha   90.00
_cell.angle_beta   90.00
_cell.angle_gamma   90.00
#
_symmetry.space_group_name_H-M   'P 1'
#
loop_
_entity.id
_entity.type
_entity.pdbx_description
1 polymer ?
#
loop_
_entity_poly.entity_id
_entity_poly.type
_entity_poly.pdbx_seq_one_letter_code
_entity_poly.pdbx_strand_id
1 'polypeptide(L)'
;MSSVPLVFPQLGPLYQALSPWAEMALRIVVGLALVPHGLRNTFGMFPATGVRLHNLDELAQQLDADGYRPGRLWAPAISVTQLVLGPMLALGLLTRAVALPIVIFLIVSNYERWRVGGYFWNRTGLEYTLMWTVAAFYFLVRGGGTLSLDHLLIGSEL
;
A
#
# COMPACT_ATOMS: atom_id res chain seq x y z
N MET A 1 -19.80 15.93 12.80
CA MET A 1 -19.12 14.82 13.51
C MET A 1 -19.05 15.24 14.97
N SER A 2 -19.66 14.46 15.88
CA SER A 2 -19.57 14.70 17.33
C SER A 2 -18.11 14.55 17.75
N SER A 3 -17.50 15.65 18.23
CA SER A 3 -16.15 15.62 18.76
C SER A 3 -16.13 14.77 20.02
N VAL A 4 -15.43 13.65 20.00
CA VAL A 4 -15.16 12.88 21.21
C VAL A 4 -14.45 13.80 22.20
N PRO A 5 -14.89 13.91 23.47
CA PRO A 5 -14.26 14.80 24.45
C PRO A 5 -12.80 14.35 24.67
N LEU A 6 -11.88 15.29 24.54
CA LEU A 6 -10.46 15.04 24.80
C LEU A 6 -10.21 14.96 26.31
N VAL A 7 -9.37 14.02 26.73
CA VAL A 7 -8.90 13.91 28.11
C VAL A 7 -8.11 15.16 28.52
N PHE A 8 -7.38 15.76 27.57
CA PHE A 8 -6.66 17.02 27.75
C PHE A 8 -7.12 18.01 26.67
N PRO A 9 -8.19 18.81 26.93
CA PRO A 9 -8.75 19.75 25.94
C PRO A 9 -7.74 20.79 25.42
N GLN A 10 -6.75 21.16 26.23
CA GLN A 10 -5.69 22.13 25.87
C GLN A 10 -4.83 21.66 24.70
N LEU A 11 -4.74 20.34 24.43
CA LEU A 11 -4.00 19.76 23.31
C LEU A 11 -4.81 19.71 22.00
N GLY A 12 -6.10 20.08 22.05
CA GLY A 12 -6.99 20.06 20.89
C GLY A 12 -6.43 20.79 19.67
N PRO A 13 -5.98 22.05 19.80
CA PRO A 13 -5.40 22.80 18.68
C PRO A 13 -4.15 22.13 18.09
N LEU A 14 -3.31 21.54 18.94
CA LEU A 14 -2.11 20.80 18.50
C LEU A 14 -2.49 19.56 17.66
N TYR A 15 -3.45 18.76 18.12
CA TYR A 15 -3.91 17.58 17.38
C TYR A 15 -4.54 17.94 16.04
N GLN A 16 -5.33 19.03 15.99
CA GLN A 16 -5.90 19.52 14.75
C GLN A 16 -4.83 19.99 13.76
N ALA A 17 -3.80 20.68 14.24
CA ALA A 17 -2.70 21.15 13.41
C ALA A 17 -1.82 19.99 12.88
N LEU A 18 -1.60 18.93 13.66
CA LEU A 18 -0.73 17.82 13.28
C LEU A 18 -1.46 16.73 12.47
N SER A 19 -2.77 16.60 12.56
CA SER A 19 -3.53 15.54 11.89
C SER A 19 -3.28 15.49 10.38
N PRO A 20 -3.35 16.59 9.61
CA PRO A 20 -3.08 16.56 8.16
C PRO A 20 -1.67 16.08 7.81
N TRP A 21 -0.69 16.45 8.61
CA TRP A 21 0.70 16.03 8.41
C TRP A 21 0.91 14.54 8.73
N ALA A 22 0.26 14.04 9.76
CA ALA A 22 0.30 12.63 10.11
C ALA A 22 -0.35 11.77 9.02
N GLU A 23 -1.51 12.20 8.50
CA GLU A 23 -2.19 11.55 7.38
C GLU A 23 -1.31 11.55 6.12
N MET A 24 -0.72 12.68 5.76
CA MET A 24 0.19 12.80 4.62
C MET A 24 1.41 11.88 4.79
N ALA A 25 2.05 11.89 5.95
CA ALA A 25 3.23 11.05 6.22
C ALA A 25 2.87 9.56 6.11
N LEU A 26 1.77 9.13 6.71
CA LEU A 26 1.31 7.73 6.60
C LEU A 26 1.05 7.34 5.14
N ARG A 27 0.40 8.19 4.36
CA ARG A 27 0.10 7.97 2.95
C ARG A 27 1.37 7.83 2.11
N ILE A 28 2.35 8.72 2.32
CA ILE A 28 3.64 8.68 1.63
C ILE A 28 4.35 7.37 1.95
N VAL A 29 4.41 6.98 3.22
CA VAL A 29 5.09 5.74 3.63
C VAL A 29 4.40 4.52 3.05
N VAL A 30 3.07 4.43 3.12
CA VAL A 30 2.31 3.30 2.55
C VAL A 30 2.51 3.19 1.05
N GLY A 31 2.40 4.30 0.32
CA GLY A 31 2.55 4.30 -1.14
C GLY A 31 3.97 3.97 -1.58
N LEU A 32 4.97 4.61 -0.97
CA LEU A 32 6.37 4.38 -1.34
C LEU A 32 6.92 3.03 -0.88
N ALA A 33 6.36 2.41 0.16
CA ALA A 33 6.76 1.07 0.59
C ALA A 33 6.53 0.00 -0.50
N LEU A 34 5.62 0.22 -1.43
CA LEU A 34 5.36 -0.68 -2.55
C LEU A 34 6.44 -0.61 -3.64
N VAL A 35 7.08 0.54 -3.82
CA VAL A 35 8.02 0.80 -4.92
C VAL A 35 9.23 -0.14 -4.92
N PRO A 36 9.96 -0.37 -3.81
CA PRO A 36 11.07 -1.32 -3.80
C PRO A 36 10.65 -2.74 -4.17
N HIS A 37 9.45 -3.15 -3.77
CA HIS A 37 8.91 -4.46 -4.17
C HIS A 37 8.62 -4.53 -5.67
N GLY A 38 8.06 -3.47 -6.25
CA GLY A 38 7.85 -3.36 -7.69
C GLY A 38 9.13 -3.38 -8.49
N LEU A 39 10.14 -2.62 -8.07
CA LEU A 39 11.47 -2.59 -8.69
C LEU A 39 12.14 -3.97 -8.67
N ARG A 40 12.04 -4.67 -7.53
CA ARG A 40 12.56 -6.04 -7.40
C ARG A 40 11.82 -6.99 -8.34
N ASN A 41 10.50 -7.01 -8.29
CA ASN A 41 9.67 -7.98 -9.01
C ASN A 41 9.70 -7.76 -10.54
N THR A 42 9.88 -6.52 -10.99
CA THR A 42 9.85 -6.17 -12.42
C THR A 42 11.22 -6.17 -13.07
N PHE A 43 12.24 -5.71 -12.35
CA PHE A 43 13.57 -5.45 -12.90
C PHE A 43 14.68 -6.24 -12.21
N GLY A 44 14.37 -7.12 -11.26
CA GLY A 44 15.37 -7.89 -10.53
C GLY A 44 16.28 -7.06 -9.62
N MET A 45 15.86 -5.82 -9.27
CA MET A 45 16.65 -4.98 -8.36
C MET A 45 16.64 -5.59 -6.94
N PHE A 46 17.66 -5.27 -6.15
CA PHE A 46 17.82 -5.78 -4.77
C PHE A 46 17.92 -7.31 -4.66
N PRO A 47 18.85 -7.98 -5.35
CA PRO A 47 18.95 -9.45 -5.42
C PRO A 47 19.21 -10.13 -4.07
N ALA A 48 19.74 -9.39 -3.07
CA ALA A 48 20.02 -9.90 -1.74
C ALA A 48 18.80 -10.01 -0.81
N THR A 49 17.59 -9.72 -1.30
CA THR A 49 16.37 -9.67 -0.49
C THR A 49 15.59 -11.01 -0.40
N GLY A 50 16.23 -12.11 -0.78
CA GLY A 50 15.68 -13.47 -0.64
C GLY A 50 14.74 -13.94 -1.76
N VAL A 51 14.26 -13.03 -2.61
CA VAL A 51 13.46 -13.38 -3.80
C VAL A 51 14.36 -13.19 -5.04
N ARG A 52 14.54 -14.27 -5.80
CA ARG A 52 15.37 -14.27 -7.02
C ARG A 52 14.47 -14.15 -8.24
N LEU A 53 13.94 -12.97 -8.49
CA LEU A 53 13.23 -12.62 -9.73
C LEU A 53 14.09 -11.60 -10.49
N HIS A 54 14.30 -11.82 -11.78
CA HIS A 54 15.13 -10.96 -12.61
C HIS A 54 14.30 -10.13 -13.60
N ASN A 55 13.09 -10.55 -13.87
CA ASN A 55 12.20 -9.92 -14.84
C ASN A 55 10.73 -10.31 -14.62
N LEU A 56 9.87 -9.67 -15.40
CA LEU A 56 8.43 -9.85 -15.34
C LEU A 56 7.97 -11.26 -15.76
N ASP A 57 8.71 -11.90 -16.68
CA ASP A 57 8.36 -13.25 -17.13
C ASP A 57 8.60 -14.30 -16.04
N GLU A 58 9.67 -14.14 -15.26
CA GLU A 58 9.91 -14.99 -14.08
C GLU A 58 8.85 -14.80 -13.00
N LEU A 59 8.41 -13.56 -12.78
CA LEU A 59 7.28 -13.29 -11.89
C LEU A 59 6.00 -13.98 -12.40
N ALA A 60 5.73 -13.93 -13.70
CA ALA A 60 4.57 -14.60 -14.30
C ALA A 60 4.64 -16.12 -14.12
N GLN A 61 5.80 -16.73 -14.34
CA GLN A 61 6.02 -18.17 -14.12
C GLN A 61 5.84 -18.54 -12.64
N GLN A 62 6.35 -17.73 -11.72
CA GLN A 62 6.16 -17.96 -10.29
C GLN A 62 4.68 -17.91 -9.92
N LEU A 63 3.93 -16.93 -10.42
CA LEU A 63 2.50 -16.81 -10.17
C LEU A 63 1.71 -18.02 -10.73
N ASP A 64 2.08 -18.51 -11.93
CA ASP A 64 1.49 -19.73 -12.50
C ASP A 64 1.75 -20.96 -11.62
N ALA A 65 2.96 -21.08 -11.07
CA ALA A 65 3.35 -22.16 -10.15
C ALA A 65 2.59 -22.09 -8.81
N ASP A 66 2.35 -20.88 -8.31
CA ASP A 66 1.61 -20.63 -7.07
C ASP A 66 0.07 -20.77 -7.25
N GLY A 67 -0.40 -20.98 -8.50
CA GLY A 67 -1.81 -21.22 -8.82
C GLY A 67 -2.57 -19.99 -9.33
N TYR A 68 -1.92 -18.84 -9.46
CA TYR A 68 -2.49 -17.59 -10.01
C TYR A 68 -2.41 -17.55 -11.53
N ARG A 69 -3.25 -18.32 -12.21
CA ARG A 69 -3.25 -18.46 -13.68
C ARG A 69 -4.29 -17.57 -14.35
N PRO A 70 -3.92 -16.91 -15.47
CA PRO A 70 -2.61 -16.89 -16.13
C PRO A 70 -1.66 -15.83 -15.48
N GLY A 71 -0.44 -16.24 -15.11
CA GLY A 71 0.54 -15.39 -14.47
C GLY A 71 0.95 -14.17 -15.30
N ARG A 72 0.93 -14.31 -16.64
CA ARG A 72 1.20 -13.21 -17.59
C ARG A 72 0.21 -12.05 -17.49
N LEU A 73 -0.98 -12.25 -16.96
CA LEU A 73 -1.94 -11.18 -16.68
C LEU A 73 -1.68 -10.52 -15.33
N TRP A 74 -1.37 -11.33 -14.32
CA TRP A 74 -1.20 -10.86 -12.95
C TRP A 74 0.16 -10.20 -12.71
N ALA A 75 1.23 -10.66 -13.34
CA ALA A 75 2.55 -10.07 -13.17
C ALA A 75 2.61 -8.57 -13.53
N PRO A 76 2.13 -8.12 -14.71
CA PRO A 76 2.08 -6.69 -15.01
C PRO A 76 1.10 -5.93 -14.11
N ALA A 77 -0.02 -6.53 -13.72
CA ALA A 77 -0.98 -5.90 -12.79
C ALA A 77 -0.34 -5.62 -11.42
N ILE A 78 0.44 -6.56 -10.90
CA ILE A 78 1.21 -6.40 -9.65
C ILE A 78 2.25 -5.29 -9.82
N SER A 79 3.00 -5.29 -10.93
CA SER A 79 4.01 -4.26 -11.21
C SER A 79 3.40 -2.86 -11.30
N VAL A 80 2.29 -2.70 -11.99
CA VAL A 80 1.55 -1.43 -12.07
C VAL A 80 1.06 -1.01 -10.68
N THR A 81 0.51 -1.93 -9.90
CA THR A 81 0.06 -1.62 -8.54
C THR A 81 1.20 -1.11 -7.67
N GLN A 82 2.39 -1.69 -7.78
CA GLN A 82 3.52 -1.32 -6.96
C GLN A 82 4.28 -0.08 -7.47
N LEU A 83 4.45 0.07 -8.79
CA LEU A 83 5.29 1.11 -9.39
C LEU A 83 4.52 2.36 -9.84
N VAL A 84 3.21 2.24 -10.05
CA VAL A 84 2.37 3.36 -10.51
C VAL A 84 1.37 3.74 -9.42
N LEU A 85 0.54 2.80 -8.98
CA LEU A 85 -0.51 3.13 -8.01
C LEU A 85 0.07 3.44 -6.61
N GLY A 86 1.19 2.80 -6.22
CA GLY A 86 1.89 3.15 -4.99
C GLY A 86 2.30 4.63 -4.93
N PRO A 87 3.09 5.15 -5.89
CA PRO A 87 3.40 6.58 -6.00
C PRO A 87 2.18 7.49 -6.12
N MET A 88 1.14 7.09 -6.85
CA MET A 88 -0.11 7.86 -6.92
C MET A 88 -0.78 7.96 -5.54
N LEU A 89 -0.82 6.87 -4.79
CA LEU A 89 -1.29 6.90 -3.39
C LEU A 89 -0.43 7.83 -2.55
N ALA A 90 0.90 7.76 -2.65
CA ALA A 90 1.81 8.62 -1.89
C ALA A 90 1.56 10.11 -2.16
N LEU A 91 1.32 10.48 -3.40
CA LEU A 91 0.99 11.85 -3.81
C LEU A 91 -0.44 12.27 -3.44
N GLY A 92 -1.32 11.30 -3.15
CA GLY A 92 -2.73 11.55 -2.92
C GLY A 92 -3.47 11.93 -4.21
N LEU A 93 -3.17 11.20 -5.29
CA LEU A 93 -3.80 11.39 -6.60
C LEU A 93 -4.77 10.23 -6.85
N LEU A 94 -6.05 10.54 -7.08
CA LEU A 94 -7.15 9.58 -7.20
C LEU A 94 -7.16 8.59 -6.01
N THR A 95 -6.98 9.10 -4.81
CA THR A 95 -6.60 8.33 -3.62
C THR A 95 -7.49 7.11 -3.39
N ARG A 96 -8.82 7.28 -3.40
CA ARG A 96 -9.75 6.14 -3.18
C ARG A 96 -9.70 5.13 -4.32
N ALA A 97 -9.62 5.61 -5.56
CA ALA A 97 -9.58 4.76 -6.74
C ALA A 97 -8.31 3.90 -6.77
N VAL A 98 -7.15 4.47 -6.43
CA VAL A 98 -5.88 3.73 -6.38
C VAL A 98 -5.73 2.89 -5.12
N ALA A 99 -6.32 3.30 -4.00
CA ALA A 99 -6.28 2.52 -2.76
C ALA A 99 -7.03 1.19 -2.89
N LEU A 100 -8.10 1.12 -3.68
CA LEU A 100 -8.88 -0.11 -3.87
C LEU A 100 -8.03 -1.27 -4.44
N PRO A 101 -7.39 -1.16 -5.61
CA PRO A 101 -6.53 -2.23 -6.12
C PRO A 101 -5.33 -2.52 -5.21
N ILE A 102 -4.77 -1.53 -4.51
CA ILE A 102 -3.70 -1.74 -3.52
C ILE A 102 -4.20 -2.60 -2.36
N VAL A 103 -5.38 -2.31 -1.81
CA VAL A 103 -5.98 -3.11 -0.71
C VAL A 103 -6.24 -4.54 -1.17
N ILE A 104 -6.81 -4.74 -2.37
CA ILE A 104 -7.03 -6.09 -2.93
C ILE A 104 -5.70 -6.85 -3.06
N PHE A 105 -4.68 -6.21 -3.64
CA PHE A 105 -3.33 -6.79 -3.76
C PHE A 105 -2.75 -7.18 -2.39
N LEU A 106 -2.87 -6.32 -1.38
CA LEU A 106 -2.36 -6.58 -0.04
C LEU A 106 -3.15 -7.68 0.68
N ILE A 107 -4.46 -7.81 0.46
CA ILE A 107 -5.28 -8.92 1.00
C ILE A 107 -4.79 -10.25 0.41
N VAL A 108 -4.56 -10.34 -0.90
CA VAL A 108 -3.99 -11.54 -1.53
C VAL A 108 -2.60 -11.82 -0.98
N SER A 109 -1.77 -10.79 -0.81
CA SER A 109 -0.43 -10.92 -0.20
C SER A 109 -0.50 -11.43 1.23
N ASN A 110 -1.48 -11.00 2.04
CA ASN A 110 -1.70 -11.52 3.39
C ASN A 110 -2.02 -13.03 3.38
N TYR A 111 -2.89 -13.45 2.46
CA TYR A 111 -3.23 -14.86 2.32
C TYR A 111 -2.00 -15.71 1.98
N GLU A 112 -1.17 -15.26 1.03
CA GLU A 112 0.06 -15.97 0.67
C GLU A 112 1.07 -16.00 1.82
N ARG A 113 1.25 -14.88 2.53
CA ARG A 113 2.13 -14.82 3.70
C ARG A 113 1.66 -15.73 4.83
N TRP A 114 0.36 -15.82 5.06
CA TRP A 114 -0.22 -16.76 6.02
C TRP A 114 0.07 -18.21 5.65
N ARG A 115 -0.07 -18.56 4.38
CA ARG A 115 0.21 -19.94 3.88
C ARG A 115 1.67 -20.34 4.07
N VAL A 116 2.62 -19.40 3.86
CA VAL A 116 4.07 -19.67 3.88
C VAL A 116 4.64 -19.60 5.29
N GLY A 117 4.34 -18.56 6.06
CA GLY A 117 5.01 -18.25 7.32
C GLY A 117 4.10 -18.07 8.53
N GLY A 118 2.77 -18.20 8.33
CA GLY A 118 1.79 -17.97 9.39
C GLY A 118 1.70 -16.50 9.78
N TYR A 119 1.66 -16.20 11.06
CA TYR A 119 1.48 -14.83 11.55
C TYR A 119 2.80 -14.02 11.59
N PHE A 120 3.86 -14.55 12.20
CA PHE A 120 5.05 -13.77 12.57
C PHE A 120 5.92 -13.37 11.39
N TRP A 121 6.30 -12.09 11.33
CA TRP A 121 7.11 -11.49 10.25
C TRP A 121 8.49 -12.13 10.07
N ASN A 122 9.15 -12.58 11.17
CA ASN A 122 10.46 -13.22 11.14
C ASN A 122 10.46 -14.61 10.44
N ARG A 123 9.26 -15.16 10.20
CA ARG A 123 9.02 -16.35 9.41
C ARG A 123 8.38 -16.06 8.05
N THR A 124 8.53 -14.82 7.56
CA THR A 124 7.85 -14.34 6.35
C THR A 124 6.31 -14.31 6.44
N GLY A 125 5.77 -14.26 7.64
CA GLY A 125 4.34 -14.26 7.92
C GLY A 125 3.63 -12.93 7.60
N LEU A 126 2.32 -12.93 7.79
CA LEU A 126 1.42 -11.85 7.35
C LEU A 126 1.46 -10.59 8.21
N GLU A 127 2.02 -10.62 9.42
CA GLU A 127 1.99 -9.52 10.39
C GLU A 127 2.32 -8.16 9.75
N TYR A 128 3.39 -8.12 8.96
CA TYR A 128 3.85 -6.90 8.32
C TYR A 128 2.91 -6.43 7.19
N THR A 129 2.47 -7.36 6.35
CA THR A 129 1.55 -7.03 5.23
C THR A 129 0.16 -6.66 5.72
N LEU A 130 -0.28 -7.20 6.87
CA LEU A 130 -1.54 -6.84 7.51
C LEU A 130 -1.56 -5.36 7.94
N MET A 131 -0.48 -4.87 8.54
CA MET A 131 -0.36 -3.45 8.92
C MET A 131 -0.50 -2.54 7.69
N TRP A 132 0.16 -2.88 6.59
CA TRP A 132 0.05 -2.12 5.34
C TRP A 132 -1.36 -2.20 4.74
N THR A 133 -2.02 -3.34 4.85
CA THR A 133 -3.40 -3.51 4.38
C THR A 133 -4.36 -2.59 5.13
N VAL A 134 -4.26 -2.55 6.46
CA VAL A 134 -5.10 -1.68 7.30
C VAL A 134 -4.82 -0.20 7.01
N ALA A 135 -3.55 0.16 6.84
CA ALA A 135 -3.16 1.52 6.49
C ALA A 135 -3.66 1.94 5.09
N ALA A 136 -3.58 1.06 4.08
CA ALA A 136 -4.14 1.32 2.76
C ALA A 136 -5.67 1.40 2.78
N PHE A 137 -6.33 0.54 3.55
CA PHE A 137 -7.79 0.56 3.76
C PHE A 137 -8.25 1.87 4.42
N TYR A 138 -7.46 2.44 5.32
CA TYR A 138 -7.74 3.76 5.88
C TYR A 138 -7.90 4.80 4.77
N PHE A 139 -6.99 4.84 3.77
CA PHE A 139 -7.06 5.78 2.66
C PHE A 139 -8.16 5.46 1.64
N LEU A 140 -8.56 4.20 1.51
CA LEU A 140 -9.73 3.83 0.71
C LEU A 140 -11.02 4.46 1.27
N VAL A 141 -11.15 4.47 2.59
CA VAL A 141 -12.34 5.02 3.28
C VAL A 141 -12.24 6.53 3.46
N ARG A 142 -11.09 7.00 3.92
CA ARG A 142 -10.88 8.41 4.32
C ARG A 142 -10.61 9.33 3.13
N GLY A 143 -9.95 8.83 2.06
CA GLY A 143 -9.43 9.66 0.97
C GLY A 143 -8.05 10.22 1.24
N GLY A 144 -7.63 11.19 0.43
CA GLY A 144 -6.28 11.76 0.43
C GLY A 144 -5.97 12.76 1.54
N GLY A 145 -7.01 13.31 2.18
CA GLY A 145 -6.87 14.39 3.16
C GLY A 145 -6.53 15.74 2.52
N THR A 146 -6.45 16.78 3.35
CA THR A 146 -6.26 18.17 2.91
C THR A 146 -4.88 18.42 2.26
N LEU A 147 -3.86 17.62 2.59
CA LEU A 147 -2.52 17.71 2.01
C LEU A 147 -2.34 16.65 0.90
N SER A 148 -3.27 16.59 -0.06
CA SER A 148 -3.26 15.67 -1.21
C SER A 148 -3.36 16.42 -2.52
N LEU A 149 -2.91 15.79 -3.61
CA LEU A 149 -3.14 16.35 -4.95
C LEU A 149 -4.62 16.37 -5.32
N ASP A 150 -5.43 15.42 -4.83
CA ASP A 150 -6.88 15.43 -5.04
C ASP A 150 -7.49 16.73 -4.49
N HIS A 151 -7.12 17.11 -3.26
CA HIS A 151 -7.61 18.34 -2.65
C HIS A 151 -7.12 19.59 -3.37
N LEU A 152 -5.84 19.59 -3.80
CA LEU A 152 -5.23 20.74 -4.50
C LEU A 152 -5.83 20.97 -5.89
N LEU A 153 -6.14 19.90 -6.64
CA LEU A 153 -6.56 19.99 -8.04
C LEU A 153 -8.07 20.12 -8.20
N ILE A 154 -8.84 19.51 -7.30
CA ILE A 154 -10.29 19.33 -7.48
C ILE A 154 -11.07 20.02 -6.34
N GLY A 155 -10.37 20.43 -5.26
CA GLY A 155 -11.00 21.05 -4.08
C GLY A 155 -11.87 20.07 -3.26
N SER A 156 -11.86 18.80 -3.64
CA SER A 156 -12.60 17.73 -2.97
C SER A 156 -11.79 16.44 -3.00
N GLU A 157 -12.09 15.54 -2.06
CA GLU A 157 -11.50 14.20 -2.02
C GLU A 157 -12.28 13.28 -2.95
N LEU A 158 -11.62 12.73 -3.97
CA LEU A 158 -12.14 11.68 -4.86
C LEU A 158 -11.95 10.30 -4.25
#